data_2ce25784c83b50d72e4c690c9885443b
#
_entry.id   2ce25784c83b50d72e4c690c9885443b
#
_cell.length_a   1.000
_cell.length_b   1.000
_cell.length_c   1.000
_cell.angle_alpha   90.00
_cell.angle_beta   90.00
_cell.angle_gamma   90.00
#
_symmetry.space_group_name_H-M   'P 1'
#
loop_
_entity.id
_entity.type
_entity.pdbx_description
1 polymer ?
#
loop_
_entity_poly.entity_id
_entity_poly.type
_entity_poly.pdbx_seq_one_letter_code
_entity_poly.pdbx_strand_id
1 'polypeptide(L)'
;MKKVLITGGAGYLGSVLANHLLDENYKVTVLDNLMYNQTSLLHLCGKKNFNLVKGDVTNKKLLIDLVNKNDIIIPLAAIVGAPACDADKELATKINFIQIKDIVDNLRDNQKLLMPNTNSQYGSSEDIITEDSPFNPLSHYAVTKCDAENYIKKSGNGICLRLATVFGASSRMRTDLLVNDFVHKTITEGCLVLFQSHFKRNYIHVKDIANTFLFCITNYSKLNGEVFNVGLSNANLSKKELAEKIKIYFNKLVIIENEFSSDFDNRNYIVSNDKLESYGWKPVYTLDDGIQELMDAYKMIIPFNNRNFTNL
;
A
#
# COMPACT_ATOMS: atom_id res chain seq x y z
N MET A 1 -21.80 9.33 13.56
CA MET A 1 -20.38 9.08 13.24
C MET A 1 -20.26 7.66 12.68
N LYS A 2 -19.74 7.49 11.46
CA LYS A 2 -19.56 6.17 10.85
C LYS A 2 -18.36 5.45 11.46
N LYS A 3 -18.47 4.14 11.59
CA LYS A 3 -17.47 3.26 12.20
C LYS A 3 -16.65 2.57 11.10
N VAL A 4 -15.34 2.63 11.21
CA VAL A 4 -14.41 2.02 10.25
C VAL A 4 -13.58 0.96 10.95
N LEU A 5 -13.53 -0.24 10.39
CA LEU A 5 -12.57 -1.28 10.74
C LEU A 5 -11.39 -1.23 9.77
N ILE A 6 -10.19 -1.10 10.30
CA ILE A 6 -8.95 -1.25 9.54
C ILE A 6 -8.21 -2.47 10.09
N THR A 7 -8.07 -3.54 9.32
CA THR A 7 -7.16 -4.64 9.69
C THR A 7 -5.74 -4.29 9.23
N GLY A 8 -4.71 -4.64 10.01
CA GLY A 8 -3.33 -4.24 9.72
C GLY A 8 -3.09 -2.72 9.85
N GLY A 9 -3.91 -2.05 10.69
CA GLY A 9 -3.88 -0.59 10.81
C GLY A 9 -2.65 -0.03 11.52
N ALA A 10 -1.84 -0.86 12.19
CA ALA A 10 -0.55 -0.45 12.75
C ALA A 10 0.60 -0.53 11.72
N GLY A 11 0.32 -0.94 10.48
CA GLY A 11 1.27 -1.00 9.37
C GLY A 11 1.57 0.36 8.75
N TYR A 12 2.36 0.34 7.67
CA TYR A 12 2.85 1.54 6.96
C TYR A 12 1.70 2.43 6.46
N LEU A 13 0.81 1.90 5.61
CA LEU A 13 -0.36 2.63 5.13
C LEU A 13 -1.39 2.81 6.23
N GLY A 14 -1.60 1.77 7.06
CA GLY A 14 -2.66 1.74 8.06
C GLY A 14 -2.51 2.83 9.12
N SER A 15 -1.29 3.15 9.57
CA SER A 15 -1.06 4.19 10.57
C SER A 15 -1.36 5.60 10.03
N VAL A 16 -1.08 5.86 8.75
CA VAL A 16 -1.44 7.12 8.09
C VAL A 16 -2.95 7.21 7.89
N LEU A 17 -3.57 6.14 7.40
CA LEU A 17 -5.01 6.10 7.15
C LEU A 17 -5.83 6.21 8.44
N ALA A 18 -5.42 5.52 9.51
CA ALA A 18 -6.11 5.58 10.79
C ALA A 18 -6.15 7.00 11.35
N ASN A 19 -5.01 7.71 11.31
CA ASN A 19 -4.96 9.11 11.73
C ASN A 19 -5.84 10.00 10.83
N HIS A 20 -5.72 9.87 9.53
CA HIS A 20 -6.48 10.65 8.55
C HIS A 20 -8.00 10.50 8.75
N LEU A 21 -8.50 9.28 8.92
CA LEU A 21 -9.93 9.04 9.15
C LEU A 21 -10.42 9.55 10.51
N LEU A 22 -9.56 9.53 11.54
CA LEU A 22 -9.90 10.15 12.84
C LEU A 22 -10.04 11.67 12.73
N ASP A 23 -9.16 12.31 11.97
CA ASP A 23 -9.20 13.77 11.74
C ASP A 23 -10.44 14.15 10.90
N GLU A 24 -10.94 13.25 10.05
CA GLU A 24 -12.21 13.36 9.29
C GLU A 24 -13.45 12.89 10.08
N ASN A 25 -13.34 12.82 11.40
CA ASN A 25 -14.44 12.51 12.32
C ASN A 25 -15.07 11.11 12.15
N TYR A 26 -14.31 10.11 11.72
CA TYR A 26 -14.73 8.70 11.78
C TYR A 26 -14.39 8.10 13.15
N LYS A 27 -15.13 7.05 13.53
CA LYS A 27 -14.73 6.18 14.64
C LYS A 27 -13.92 5.02 14.07
N VAL A 28 -12.65 4.94 14.42
CA VAL A 28 -11.71 3.97 13.85
C VAL A 28 -11.42 2.87 14.85
N THR A 29 -11.66 1.62 14.43
CA THR A 29 -11.19 0.41 15.12
C THR A 29 -10.07 -0.21 14.27
N VAL A 30 -8.91 -0.40 14.87
CA VAL A 30 -7.79 -1.13 14.25
C VAL A 30 -7.71 -2.53 14.83
N LEU A 31 -7.68 -3.56 13.97
CA LEU A 31 -7.28 -4.92 14.32
C LEU A 31 -5.87 -5.16 13.80
N ASP A 32 -4.90 -5.43 14.69
CA ASP A 32 -3.52 -5.70 14.33
C ASP A 32 -2.88 -6.67 15.33
N ASN A 33 -2.06 -7.59 14.86
CA ASN A 33 -1.36 -8.54 15.74
C ASN A 33 -0.03 -7.98 16.27
N LEU A 34 0.41 -6.83 15.74
CA LEU A 34 1.65 -6.13 16.09
C LEU A 34 2.90 -7.00 15.88
N MET A 35 2.91 -7.83 14.82
CA MET A 35 3.97 -8.81 14.56
C MET A 35 5.38 -8.20 14.38
N TYR A 36 5.46 -6.93 14.02
CA TYR A 36 6.71 -6.20 13.87
C TYR A 36 7.07 -5.37 15.11
N ASN A 37 6.41 -5.57 16.26
CA ASN A 37 6.59 -4.80 17.49
C ASN A 37 6.49 -3.28 17.30
N GLN A 38 5.67 -2.85 16.34
CA GLN A 38 5.49 -1.45 15.98
C GLN A 38 4.66 -0.68 17.01
N THR A 39 5.03 0.58 17.23
CA THR A 39 4.38 1.53 18.13
C THR A 39 3.72 2.69 17.39
N SER A 40 3.47 2.50 16.08
CA SER A 40 3.04 3.52 15.13
C SER A 40 1.72 4.24 15.48
N LEU A 41 0.90 3.64 16.35
CA LEU A 41 -0.41 4.19 16.76
C LEU A 41 -0.39 4.83 18.15
N LEU A 42 0.76 4.95 18.82
CA LEU A 42 0.84 5.52 20.18
C LEU A 42 0.25 6.93 20.26
N HIS A 43 0.46 7.76 19.24
CA HIS A 43 -0.07 9.13 19.18
C HIS A 43 -1.60 9.20 19.07
N LEU A 44 -2.26 8.08 18.78
CA LEU A 44 -3.73 7.97 18.73
C LEU A 44 -4.34 7.50 20.06
N CYS A 45 -3.53 6.98 20.98
CA CYS A 45 -3.99 6.54 22.28
C CYS A 45 -4.62 7.70 23.06
N GLY A 46 -5.80 7.46 23.65
CA GLY A 46 -6.56 8.51 24.35
C GLY A 46 -7.54 9.30 23.47
N LYS A 47 -7.45 9.22 22.13
CA LYS A 47 -8.52 9.78 21.27
C LYS A 47 -9.81 8.96 21.47
N LYS A 48 -10.93 9.60 21.83
CA LYS A 48 -12.21 8.95 22.15
C LYS A 48 -12.79 8.08 21.02
N ASN A 49 -12.43 8.42 19.77
CA ASN A 49 -12.93 7.75 18.57
C ASN A 49 -11.97 6.69 18.04
N PHE A 50 -10.87 6.41 18.74
CA PHE A 50 -9.87 5.40 18.38
C PHE A 50 -9.99 4.18 19.29
N ASN A 51 -9.91 2.99 18.68
CA ASN A 51 -9.86 1.72 19.40
C ASN A 51 -8.84 0.78 18.74
N LEU A 52 -7.94 0.22 19.52
CA LEU A 52 -7.00 -0.81 19.09
C LEU A 52 -7.41 -2.17 19.66
N VAL A 53 -7.60 -3.13 18.79
CA VAL A 53 -7.81 -4.55 19.14
C VAL A 53 -6.54 -5.30 18.75
N LYS A 54 -5.77 -5.75 19.74
CA LYS A 54 -4.61 -6.63 19.48
C LYS A 54 -5.13 -8.04 19.21
N GLY A 55 -4.95 -8.51 17.97
CA GLY A 55 -5.44 -9.83 17.56
C GLY A 55 -5.06 -10.13 16.11
N ASP A 56 -5.24 -11.38 15.72
CA ASP A 56 -4.89 -11.88 14.40
C ASP A 56 -6.13 -12.01 13.51
N VAL A 57 -6.00 -11.61 12.24
CA VAL A 57 -7.08 -11.70 11.23
C VAL A 57 -7.43 -13.14 10.86
N THR A 58 -6.54 -14.08 11.13
CA THR A 58 -6.80 -15.52 10.96
C THR A 58 -7.76 -16.08 12.02
N ASN A 59 -7.98 -15.35 13.12
CA ASN A 59 -9.05 -15.64 14.07
C ASN A 59 -10.40 -15.20 13.48
N LYS A 60 -11.02 -16.07 12.71
CA LYS A 60 -12.29 -15.83 12.01
C LYS A 60 -13.38 -15.28 12.92
N LYS A 61 -13.53 -15.82 14.16
CA LYS A 61 -14.57 -15.37 15.10
C LYS A 61 -14.37 -13.90 15.49
N LEU A 62 -13.13 -13.52 15.83
CA LEU A 62 -12.77 -12.15 16.16
C LEU A 62 -12.98 -11.21 14.95
N LEU A 63 -12.50 -11.62 13.77
CA LEU A 63 -12.63 -10.85 12.56
C LEU A 63 -14.09 -10.53 12.22
N ILE A 64 -14.96 -11.55 12.21
CA ILE A 64 -16.38 -11.40 11.88
C ILE A 64 -17.11 -10.57 12.93
N ASP A 65 -16.81 -10.74 14.22
CA ASP A 65 -17.39 -9.91 15.28
C ASP A 65 -17.07 -8.42 15.06
N LEU A 66 -15.83 -8.11 14.64
CA LEU A 66 -15.42 -6.74 14.33
C LEU A 66 -16.04 -6.23 13.02
N VAL A 67 -16.13 -7.05 11.98
CA VAL A 67 -16.82 -6.70 10.72
C VAL A 67 -18.25 -6.30 11.03
N ASN A 68 -18.99 -7.09 11.81
CA ASN A 68 -20.38 -6.82 12.16
C ASN A 68 -20.61 -5.53 12.97
N LYS A 69 -19.58 -5.03 13.67
CA LYS A 69 -19.66 -3.82 14.51
C LYS A 69 -19.33 -2.52 13.76
N ASN A 70 -18.89 -2.63 12.50
CA ASN A 70 -18.41 -1.48 11.73
C ASN A 70 -19.23 -1.28 10.44
N ASP A 71 -19.27 -0.05 9.93
CA ASP A 71 -20.01 0.33 8.72
C ASP A 71 -19.14 0.23 7.46
N ILE A 72 -17.82 0.38 7.65
CA ILE A 72 -16.83 0.45 6.58
C ILE A 72 -15.69 -0.50 6.96
N ILE A 73 -15.27 -1.33 6.01
CA ILE A 73 -14.22 -2.33 6.21
C ILE A 73 -13.07 -2.05 5.24
N ILE A 74 -11.87 -1.90 5.78
CA ILE A 74 -10.64 -1.64 5.01
C ILE A 74 -9.60 -2.69 5.42
N PRO A 75 -9.47 -3.81 4.67
CA PRO A 75 -8.59 -4.91 5.03
C PRO A 75 -7.16 -4.66 4.53
N LEU A 76 -6.33 -3.98 5.35
CA LEU A 76 -4.92 -3.73 5.05
C LEU A 76 -3.99 -4.85 5.53
N ALA A 77 -4.44 -5.72 6.44
CA ALA A 77 -3.62 -6.84 6.91
C ALA A 77 -3.22 -7.74 5.75
N ALA A 78 -1.92 -7.87 5.50
CA ALA A 78 -1.37 -8.68 4.42
C ALA A 78 0.09 -9.05 4.70
N ILE A 79 0.52 -10.21 4.23
CA ILE A 79 1.92 -10.49 4.00
C ILE A 79 2.28 -9.86 2.66
N VAL A 80 3.23 -8.91 2.65
CA VAL A 80 3.52 -8.06 1.50
C VAL A 80 4.89 -8.37 0.91
N GLY A 81 4.93 -8.48 -0.42
CA GLY A 81 6.14 -8.75 -1.18
C GLY A 81 6.38 -10.23 -1.47
N ALA A 82 7.05 -10.51 -2.60
CA ALA A 82 7.30 -11.88 -3.05
C ALA A 82 8.13 -12.69 -2.03
N PRO A 83 9.27 -12.16 -1.50
CA PRO A 83 10.09 -12.95 -0.57
C PRO A 83 9.35 -13.40 0.68
N ALA A 84 8.57 -12.49 1.30
CA ALA A 84 7.83 -12.81 2.52
C ALA A 84 6.68 -13.80 2.26
N CYS A 85 5.98 -13.68 1.12
CA CYS A 85 4.93 -14.62 0.73
C CYS A 85 5.48 -16.00 0.33
N ASP A 86 6.65 -16.05 -0.28
CA ASP A 86 7.28 -17.32 -0.69
C ASP A 86 7.88 -18.07 0.50
N ALA A 87 8.26 -17.37 1.57
CA ALA A 87 8.75 -17.96 2.81
C ALA A 87 7.65 -18.79 3.53
N ASP A 88 6.38 -18.35 3.46
CA ASP A 88 5.24 -19.09 4.00
C ASP A 88 4.00 -18.82 3.14
N LYS A 89 3.84 -19.61 2.08
CA LYS A 89 2.73 -19.50 1.13
C LYS A 89 1.37 -19.80 1.75
N GLU A 90 1.33 -20.70 2.72
CA GLU A 90 0.07 -21.06 3.40
C GLU A 90 -0.43 -19.90 4.25
N LEU A 91 0.43 -19.32 5.07
CA LEU A 91 0.10 -18.14 5.87
C LEU A 91 -0.25 -16.95 4.97
N ALA A 92 0.52 -16.71 3.91
CA ALA A 92 0.24 -15.67 2.94
C ALA A 92 -1.14 -15.83 2.31
N THR A 93 -1.53 -17.04 1.92
CA THR A 93 -2.86 -17.32 1.37
C THR A 93 -3.95 -17.10 2.42
N LYS A 94 -3.75 -17.53 3.66
CA LYS A 94 -4.71 -17.30 4.77
C LYS A 94 -4.95 -15.82 5.00
N ILE A 95 -3.87 -15.02 5.04
CA ILE A 95 -3.96 -13.59 5.35
C ILE A 95 -4.37 -12.79 4.12
N ASN A 96 -3.84 -13.05 2.91
CA ASN A 96 -4.09 -12.21 1.75
C ASN A 96 -5.40 -12.54 1.02
N PHE A 97 -5.91 -13.76 1.16
CA PHE A 97 -7.10 -14.21 0.44
C PHE A 97 -8.21 -14.74 1.36
N ILE A 98 -7.94 -15.74 2.23
CA ILE A 98 -9.01 -16.41 2.99
C ILE A 98 -9.72 -15.43 3.93
N GLN A 99 -8.99 -14.55 4.64
CA GLN A 99 -9.62 -13.53 5.46
C GLN A 99 -10.51 -12.58 4.64
N ILE A 100 -10.12 -12.26 3.40
CA ILE A 100 -10.94 -11.41 2.52
C ILE A 100 -12.23 -12.12 2.15
N LYS A 101 -12.12 -13.40 1.81
CA LYS A 101 -13.30 -14.26 1.59
C LYS A 101 -14.22 -14.26 2.80
N ASP A 102 -13.68 -14.48 4.01
CA ASP A 102 -14.45 -14.45 5.25
C ASP A 102 -15.14 -13.09 5.50
N ILE A 103 -14.46 -11.98 5.19
CA ILE A 103 -15.08 -10.64 5.25
C ILE A 103 -16.24 -10.56 4.28
N VAL A 104 -16.02 -10.85 3.00
CA VAL A 104 -17.03 -10.73 1.93
C VAL A 104 -18.26 -11.58 2.23
N ASP A 105 -18.07 -12.84 2.66
CA ASP A 105 -19.16 -13.77 2.98
C ASP A 105 -20.02 -13.31 4.17
N ASN A 106 -19.53 -12.37 4.98
CA ASN A 106 -20.21 -11.86 6.18
C ASN A 106 -20.54 -10.35 6.09
N LEU A 107 -20.35 -9.72 4.91
CA LEU A 107 -20.79 -8.34 4.71
C LEU A 107 -22.31 -8.24 4.69
N ARG A 108 -22.81 -7.18 5.31
CA ARG A 108 -24.22 -6.78 5.18
C ARG A 108 -24.35 -5.79 4.00
N ASP A 109 -25.51 -5.73 3.39
CA ASP A 109 -25.80 -4.89 2.21
C ASP A 109 -25.47 -3.40 2.40
N ASN A 110 -25.58 -2.90 3.63
CA ASN A 110 -25.31 -1.50 3.94
C ASN A 110 -23.85 -1.20 4.35
N GLN A 111 -22.98 -2.21 4.38
CA GLN A 111 -21.56 -2.03 4.66
C GLN A 111 -20.78 -1.71 3.40
N LYS A 112 -19.68 -0.99 3.59
CA LYS A 112 -18.75 -0.62 2.51
C LYS A 112 -17.46 -1.40 2.66
N LEU A 113 -17.00 -2.03 1.60
CA LEU A 113 -15.70 -2.69 1.52
C LEU A 113 -14.78 -1.91 0.59
N LEU A 114 -13.58 -1.57 1.05
CA LEU A 114 -12.54 -0.93 0.23
C LEU A 114 -11.26 -1.77 0.34
N MET A 115 -10.96 -2.52 -0.71
CA MET A 115 -9.83 -3.46 -0.75
C MET A 115 -8.58 -2.80 -1.36
N PRO A 116 -7.50 -2.63 -0.60
CA PRO A 116 -6.21 -2.28 -1.19
C PRO A 116 -5.64 -3.48 -1.94
N ASN A 117 -5.36 -3.26 -3.20
CA ASN A 117 -4.75 -4.23 -4.08
C ASN A 117 -3.43 -3.70 -4.63
N THR A 118 -2.89 -4.25 -5.70
CA THR A 118 -1.54 -3.92 -6.16
C THR A 118 -1.42 -3.98 -7.68
N ASN A 119 -0.67 -3.07 -8.28
CA ASN A 119 -0.27 -3.15 -9.69
C ASN A 119 0.62 -4.37 -9.99
N SER A 120 1.14 -5.06 -8.96
CA SER A 120 1.92 -6.30 -9.15
C SER A 120 1.12 -7.42 -9.82
N GLN A 121 -0.21 -7.32 -9.84
CA GLN A 121 -1.10 -8.26 -10.54
C GLN A 121 -0.88 -8.26 -12.06
N TYR A 122 -0.39 -7.17 -12.62
CA TYR A 122 -0.19 -7.03 -14.07
C TYR A 122 1.10 -7.70 -14.59
N GLY A 123 2.07 -7.96 -13.71
CA GLY A 123 3.37 -8.50 -14.12
C GLY A 123 4.19 -7.50 -14.93
N SER A 124 4.55 -7.85 -16.17
CA SER A 124 5.24 -6.97 -17.10
C SER A 124 4.44 -6.79 -18.39
N SER A 125 4.46 -5.59 -18.96
CA SER A 125 3.80 -5.27 -20.23
C SER A 125 4.55 -4.17 -20.97
N GLU A 126 4.56 -4.23 -22.29
CA GLU A 126 5.03 -3.16 -23.17
C GLU A 126 3.93 -2.12 -23.45
N ASP A 127 2.67 -2.53 -23.33
CA ASP A 127 1.51 -1.66 -23.48
C ASP A 127 1.21 -0.87 -22.20
N ILE A 128 0.51 0.26 -22.36
CA ILE A 128 -0.05 1.01 -21.24
C ILE A 128 -1.14 0.16 -20.58
N ILE A 129 -0.97 -0.10 -19.30
CA ILE A 129 -1.87 -0.90 -18.50
C ILE A 129 -3.05 -0.06 -17.99
N THR A 130 -4.24 -0.58 -18.18
CA THR A 130 -5.49 -0.07 -17.61
C THR A 130 -6.13 -1.11 -16.70
N GLU A 131 -7.27 -0.78 -16.09
CA GLU A 131 -8.02 -1.72 -15.24
C GLU A 131 -8.57 -2.92 -16.02
N ASP A 132 -8.73 -2.79 -17.32
CA ASP A 132 -9.20 -3.87 -18.24
C ASP A 132 -8.07 -4.79 -18.71
N SER A 133 -6.83 -4.43 -18.46
CA SER A 133 -5.67 -5.25 -18.81
C SER A 133 -5.68 -6.58 -18.04
N PRO A 134 -5.29 -7.69 -18.69
CA PRO A 134 -5.31 -9.01 -18.07
C PRO A 134 -4.29 -9.11 -16.93
N PHE A 135 -4.58 -9.96 -15.95
CA PHE A 135 -3.64 -10.31 -14.92
C PHE A 135 -2.52 -11.21 -15.46
N ASN A 136 -1.30 -10.94 -15.03
CA ASN A 136 -0.12 -11.76 -15.29
C ASN A 136 0.76 -11.81 -14.01
N PRO A 137 0.27 -12.40 -12.91
CA PRO A 137 0.96 -12.37 -11.61
C PRO A 137 2.26 -13.18 -11.65
N LEU A 138 3.39 -12.56 -11.30
CA LEU A 138 4.72 -13.17 -11.29
C LEU A 138 5.15 -13.73 -9.92
N SER A 139 4.31 -13.59 -8.89
CA SER A 139 4.63 -14.02 -7.52
C SER A 139 3.40 -14.55 -6.80
N HIS A 140 3.61 -15.36 -5.76
CA HIS A 140 2.51 -15.85 -4.91
C HIS A 140 1.73 -14.69 -4.26
N TYR A 141 2.43 -13.62 -3.86
CA TYR A 141 1.78 -12.38 -3.41
C TYR A 141 0.77 -11.85 -4.43
N ALA A 142 1.18 -11.70 -5.69
CA ALA A 142 0.30 -11.18 -6.74
C ALA A 142 -0.87 -12.12 -7.01
N VAL A 143 -0.66 -13.44 -7.02
CA VAL A 143 -1.72 -14.46 -7.17
C VAL A 143 -2.78 -14.29 -6.07
N THR A 144 -2.38 -14.25 -4.79
CA THR A 144 -3.34 -14.11 -3.67
C THR A 144 -4.15 -12.82 -3.75
N LYS A 145 -3.55 -11.75 -4.27
CA LYS A 145 -4.23 -10.46 -4.49
C LYS A 145 -5.21 -10.52 -5.67
N CYS A 146 -4.88 -11.23 -6.76
CA CYS A 146 -5.82 -11.50 -7.85
C CYS A 146 -7.04 -12.31 -7.36
N ASP A 147 -6.81 -13.35 -6.56
CA ASP A 147 -7.88 -14.17 -6.02
C ASP A 147 -8.84 -13.36 -5.14
N ALA A 148 -8.30 -12.50 -4.27
CA ALA A 148 -9.09 -11.61 -3.42
C ALA A 148 -9.93 -10.63 -4.24
N GLU A 149 -9.34 -9.99 -5.26
CA GLU A 149 -10.07 -9.08 -6.14
C GLU A 149 -11.19 -9.79 -6.92
N ASN A 150 -10.88 -10.94 -7.51
CA ASN A 150 -11.86 -11.73 -8.24
C ASN A 150 -13.03 -12.16 -7.35
N TYR A 151 -12.76 -12.48 -6.07
CA TYR A 151 -13.80 -12.84 -5.12
C TYR A 151 -14.71 -11.66 -4.80
N ILE A 152 -14.15 -10.46 -4.58
CA ILE A 152 -14.90 -9.23 -4.33
C ILE A 152 -15.72 -8.86 -5.57
N LYS A 153 -15.14 -8.91 -6.77
CA LYS A 153 -15.89 -8.63 -8.02
C LYS A 153 -17.09 -9.54 -8.20
N LYS A 154 -16.96 -10.83 -7.88
CA LYS A 154 -18.08 -11.77 -7.95
C LYS A 154 -19.19 -11.46 -6.95
N SER A 155 -18.88 -10.88 -5.81
CA SER A 155 -19.90 -10.48 -4.81
C SER A 155 -20.68 -9.24 -5.22
N GLY A 156 -20.16 -8.43 -6.14
CA GLY A 156 -20.76 -7.16 -6.56
C GLY A 156 -20.73 -6.05 -5.51
N ASN A 157 -20.08 -6.26 -4.35
CA ASN A 157 -20.03 -5.28 -3.26
C ASN A 157 -18.59 -5.07 -2.80
N GLY A 158 -18.00 -3.96 -3.20
CA GLY A 158 -16.66 -3.54 -2.80
C GLY A 158 -15.96 -2.75 -3.89
N ILE A 159 -15.01 -1.91 -3.48
CA ILE A 159 -14.12 -1.16 -4.37
C ILE A 159 -12.73 -1.76 -4.22
N CYS A 160 -12.08 -2.10 -5.33
CA CYS A 160 -10.71 -2.58 -5.34
C CYS A 160 -9.76 -1.48 -5.85
N LEU A 161 -8.71 -1.20 -5.09
CA LEU A 161 -7.72 -0.15 -5.39
C LEU A 161 -6.37 -0.81 -5.70
N ARG A 162 -5.98 -0.88 -6.97
CA ARG A 162 -4.69 -1.40 -7.43
C ARG A 162 -3.63 -0.32 -7.23
N LEU A 163 -2.98 -0.36 -6.08
CA LEU A 163 -2.02 0.67 -5.68
C LEU A 163 -0.72 0.55 -6.48
N ALA A 164 -0.20 1.68 -6.91
CA ALA A 164 1.14 1.85 -7.43
C ALA A 164 2.20 1.60 -6.34
N THR A 165 3.48 1.70 -6.68
CA THR A 165 4.59 1.63 -5.71
C THR A 165 4.48 2.77 -4.72
N VAL A 166 4.19 2.43 -3.47
CA VAL A 166 3.92 3.42 -2.42
C VAL A 166 5.23 4.00 -1.89
N PHE A 167 5.24 5.31 -1.59
CA PHE A 167 6.37 6.01 -0.98
C PHE A 167 5.91 7.07 0.02
N GLY A 168 6.87 7.67 0.75
CA GLY A 168 6.64 8.75 1.71
C GLY A 168 6.81 8.33 3.17
N ALA A 169 6.75 9.29 4.08
CA ALA A 169 6.92 9.06 5.50
C ALA A 169 5.66 8.51 6.17
N SER A 170 5.85 7.63 7.14
CA SER A 170 4.78 7.03 7.94
C SER A 170 5.25 6.79 9.37
N SER A 171 4.34 6.79 10.33
CA SER A 171 4.63 6.42 11.73
C SER A 171 5.14 4.97 11.87
N ARG A 172 4.78 4.06 10.94
CA ARG A 172 5.42 2.76 10.73
C ARG A 172 6.25 2.85 9.45
N MET A 173 7.43 3.43 9.54
CA MET A 173 8.31 3.61 8.39
C MET A 173 8.69 2.27 7.74
N ARG A 174 8.87 2.28 6.43
CA ARG A 174 9.42 1.18 5.63
C ARG A 174 10.55 1.72 4.75
N THR A 175 11.76 1.27 5.05
CA THR A 175 12.96 1.62 4.28
C THR A 175 13.18 0.71 3.07
N ASP A 176 12.43 -0.38 2.96
CA ASP A 176 12.50 -1.39 1.90
C ASP A 176 11.60 -1.08 0.67
N LEU A 177 10.82 0.01 0.69
CA LEU A 177 10.06 0.49 -0.47
C LEU A 177 10.97 1.27 -1.41
N LEU A 178 10.83 1.06 -2.72
CA LEU A 178 11.81 1.50 -3.72
C LEU A 178 12.24 2.96 -3.60
N VAL A 179 11.33 3.92 -3.53
CA VAL A 179 11.67 5.35 -3.36
C VAL A 179 12.29 5.60 -2.00
N ASN A 180 11.71 5.00 -0.95
CA ASN A 180 12.18 5.13 0.42
C ASN A 180 13.61 4.55 0.56
N ASP A 181 13.88 3.37 -0.03
CA ASP A 181 15.19 2.72 -0.05
C ASP A 181 16.24 3.58 -0.78
N PHE A 182 15.88 4.11 -1.95
CA PHE A 182 16.80 4.93 -2.74
C PHE A 182 17.18 6.22 -1.99
N VAL A 183 16.22 6.91 -1.38
CA VAL A 183 16.52 8.10 -0.56
C VAL A 183 17.35 7.71 0.68
N HIS A 184 17.01 6.60 1.35
CA HIS A 184 17.75 6.10 2.50
C HIS A 184 19.22 5.80 2.15
N LYS A 185 19.45 4.98 1.11
CA LYS A 185 20.81 4.63 0.64
C LYS A 185 21.59 5.86 0.17
N THR A 186 20.92 6.80 -0.48
CA THR A 186 21.55 8.06 -0.89
C THR A 186 22.10 8.82 0.31
N ILE A 187 21.36 8.87 1.43
CA ILE A 187 21.78 9.57 2.65
C ILE A 187 22.86 8.79 3.40
N THR A 188 22.75 7.47 3.49
CA THR A 188 23.65 6.63 4.31
C THR A 188 24.90 6.18 3.59
N GLU A 189 24.82 5.94 2.29
CA GLU A 189 25.88 5.32 1.49
C GLU A 189 26.43 6.27 0.40
N GLY A 190 25.65 7.27 -0.03
CA GLY A 190 26.02 8.18 -1.11
C GLY A 190 26.09 7.51 -2.49
N CYS A 191 25.59 6.27 -2.62
CA CYS A 191 25.66 5.48 -3.84
C CYS A 191 24.39 4.66 -4.02
N LEU A 192 23.94 4.53 -5.29
CA LEU A 192 22.87 3.62 -5.69
C LEU A 192 23.40 2.66 -6.76
N VAL A 193 23.27 1.35 -6.51
CA VAL A 193 23.54 0.31 -7.50
C VAL A 193 22.19 -0.15 -8.05
N LEU A 194 22.01 0.05 -9.36
CA LEU A 194 20.76 -0.22 -10.06
C LEU A 194 20.87 -1.52 -10.87
N PHE A 195 19.95 -2.45 -10.62
CA PHE A 195 19.74 -3.64 -11.45
C PHE A 195 18.54 -3.42 -12.33
N GLN A 196 18.62 -3.77 -13.64
CA GLN A 196 17.55 -3.52 -14.60
C GLN A 196 17.02 -2.07 -14.49
N SER A 197 17.94 -1.12 -14.62
CA SER A 197 17.73 0.31 -14.38
C SER A 197 16.60 0.92 -15.22
N HIS A 198 16.32 0.32 -16.39
CA HIS A 198 15.29 0.73 -17.35
C HIS A 198 13.87 0.30 -16.97
N PHE A 199 13.69 -0.62 -16.01
CA PHE A 199 12.35 -1.10 -15.61
C PHE A 199 11.54 0.01 -14.95
N LYS A 200 10.35 0.25 -15.50
CA LYS A 200 9.41 1.29 -15.06
C LYS A 200 8.47 0.81 -13.99
N ARG A 201 8.09 1.74 -13.13
CA ARG A 201 7.05 1.61 -12.11
C ARG A 201 6.21 2.87 -12.08
N ASN A 202 4.94 2.72 -11.70
CA ASN A 202 4.12 3.83 -11.28
C ASN A 202 4.29 4.05 -9.76
N TYR A 203 4.20 5.28 -9.30
CA TYR A 203 4.41 5.67 -7.89
C TYR A 203 3.19 6.40 -7.33
N ILE A 204 3.00 6.33 -6.01
CA ILE A 204 1.95 7.05 -5.27
C ILE A 204 2.40 7.37 -3.85
N HIS A 205 2.11 8.60 -3.38
CA HIS A 205 2.40 9.01 -2.02
C HIS A 205 1.44 8.35 -1.02
N VAL A 206 1.94 7.91 0.14
CA VAL A 206 1.13 7.20 1.15
C VAL A 206 -0.06 8.02 1.67
N LYS A 207 0.08 9.35 1.77
CA LYS A 207 -1.01 10.26 2.15
C LYS A 207 -2.07 10.38 1.06
N ASP A 208 -1.69 10.31 -0.22
CA ASP A 208 -2.66 10.30 -1.32
C ASP A 208 -3.46 9.01 -1.37
N ILE A 209 -2.88 7.89 -0.94
CA ILE A 209 -3.67 6.67 -0.75
C ILE A 209 -4.71 6.87 0.36
N ALA A 210 -4.36 7.51 1.48
CA ALA A 210 -5.33 7.82 2.54
C ALA A 210 -6.44 8.74 2.02
N ASN A 211 -6.11 9.76 1.22
CA ASN A 211 -7.07 10.62 0.53
C ASN A 211 -7.95 9.82 -0.45
N THR A 212 -7.38 8.83 -1.16
CA THR A 212 -8.14 7.95 -2.06
C THR A 212 -9.17 7.13 -1.32
N PHE A 213 -8.83 6.55 -0.16
CA PHE A 213 -9.80 5.84 0.66
C PHE A 213 -10.95 6.75 1.10
N LEU A 214 -10.64 7.97 1.55
CA LEU A 214 -11.67 8.94 1.94
C LEU A 214 -12.56 9.32 0.74
N PHE A 215 -11.97 9.58 -0.42
CA PHE A 215 -12.69 9.85 -1.67
C PHE A 215 -13.65 8.70 -2.02
N CYS A 216 -13.17 7.45 -1.97
CA CYS A 216 -13.97 6.27 -2.25
C CYS A 216 -15.09 6.06 -1.20
N ILE A 217 -14.83 6.31 0.07
CA ILE A 217 -15.86 6.25 1.13
C ILE A 217 -16.97 7.26 0.83
N THR A 218 -16.60 8.48 0.49
CA THR A 218 -17.55 9.58 0.23
C THR A 218 -18.38 9.33 -1.02
N ASN A 219 -17.76 8.79 -2.08
CA ASN A 219 -18.41 8.54 -3.38
C ASN A 219 -18.83 7.08 -3.57
N TYR A 220 -18.95 6.29 -2.50
CA TYR A 220 -19.11 4.84 -2.56
C TYR A 220 -20.23 4.37 -3.47
N SER A 221 -21.39 5.03 -3.44
CA SER A 221 -22.55 4.64 -4.26
C SER A 221 -22.31 4.72 -5.78
N LYS A 222 -21.34 5.56 -6.20
CA LYS A 222 -20.96 5.69 -7.62
C LYS A 222 -19.82 4.76 -8.02
N LEU A 223 -19.04 4.31 -7.03
CA LEU A 223 -17.77 3.58 -7.23
C LEU A 223 -17.87 2.10 -6.84
N ASN A 224 -18.96 1.69 -6.17
CA ASN A 224 -19.14 0.31 -5.71
C ASN A 224 -19.15 -0.70 -6.87
N GLY A 225 -18.45 -1.79 -6.71
CA GLY A 225 -18.26 -2.82 -7.74
C GLY A 225 -17.10 -2.54 -8.71
N GLU A 226 -16.48 -1.37 -8.63
CA GLU A 226 -15.43 -0.94 -9.53
C GLU A 226 -14.02 -1.28 -9.03
N VAL A 227 -13.09 -1.31 -9.98
CA VAL A 227 -11.65 -1.45 -9.75
C VAL A 227 -10.96 -0.21 -10.31
N PHE A 228 -9.97 0.31 -9.57
CA PHE A 228 -9.21 1.47 -9.96
C PHE A 228 -7.70 1.26 -9.79
N ASN A 229 -6.93 1.68 -10.78
CA ASN A 229 -5.51 1.95 -10.60
C ASN A 229 -5.35 3.24 -9.79
N VAL A 230 -4.40 3.25 -8.86
CA VAL A 230 -4.14 4.40 -7.98
C VAL A 230 -2.66 4.73 -8.01
N GLY A 231 -2.33 5.80 -8.70
CA GLY A 231 -0.95 6.24 -8.90
C GLY A 231 -0.87 7.68 -9.38
N LEU A 232 0.35 8.16 -9.59
CA LEU A 232 0.65 9.45 -10.19
C LEU A 232 0.79 9.29 -11.71
N SER A 233 -0.10 9.92 -12.49
CA SER A 233 -0.07 9.81 -13.95
C SER A 233 1.22 10.37 -14.57
N ASN A 234 1.88 11.31 -13.88
CA ASN A 234 3.17 11.89 -14.27
C ASN A 234 4.40 11.19 -13.66
N ALA A 235 4.23 10.06 -12.97
CA ALA A 235 5.31 9.33 -12.31
C ALA A 235 5.33 7.83 -12.70
N ASN A 236 5.28 7.54 -13.99
CA ASN A 236 5.65 6.25 -14.56
C ASN A 236 7.15 6.31 -14.92
N LEU A 237 8.04 6.10 -13.94
CA LEU A 237 9.48 6.28 -14.08
C LEU A 237 10.24 4.97 -13.97
N SER A 238 11.34 4.87 -14.71
CA SER A 238 12.33 3.81 -14.53
C SER A 238 13.12 4.02 -13.22
N LYS A 239 13.82 2.97 -12.78
CA LYS A 239 14.70 3.08 -11.61
C LYS A 239 15.79 4.13 -11.83
N LYS A 240 16.32 4.23 -13.08
CA LYS A 240 17.30 5.24 -13.45
C LYS A 240 16.73 6.66 -13.37
N GLU A 241 15.56 6.89 -13.98
CA GLU A 241 14.88 8.19 -13.93
C GLU A 241 14.55 8.60 -12.49
N LEU A 242 14.14 7.65 -11.63
CA LEU A 242 13.94 7.90 -10.20
C LEU A 242 15.26 8.29 -9.50
N ALA A 243 16.35 7.55 -9.76
CA ALA A 243 17.66 7.84 -9.16
C ALA A 243 18.20 9.22 -9.59
N GLU A 244 18.07 9.56 -10.88
CA GLU A 244 18.45 10.89 -11.38
C GLU A 244 17.60 12.01 -10.76
N LYS A 245 16.31 11.75 -10.53
CA LYS A 245 15.44 12.69 -9.84
C LYS A 245 15.87 12.92 -8.37
N ILE A 246 16.26 11.86 -7.66
CA ILE A 246 16.81 11.96 -6.29
C ILE A 246 18.15 12.72 -6.30
N LYS A 247 18.99 12.51 -7.33
CA LYS A 247 20.28 13.18 -7.48
C LYS A 247 20.18 14.71 -7.55
N ILE A 248 19.05 15.27 -7.98
CA ILE A 248 18.82 16.72 -7.98
C ILE A 248 18.96 17.29 -6.55
N TYR A 249 18.55 16.52 -5.53
CA TYR A 249 18.65 16.91 -4.13
C TYR A 249 19.98 16.52 -3.47
N PHE A 250 20.74 15.61 -4.10
CA PHE A 250 22.00 15.05 -3.60
C PHE A 250 23.04 15.03 -4.70
N ASN A 251 23.63 16.19 -5.01
CA ASN A 251 24.57 16.39 -6.13
C ASN A 251 25.80 15.48 -6.12
N LYS A 252 26.16 14.90 -4.96
CA LYS A 252 27.28 13.96 -4.80
C LYS A 252 26.86 12.49 -4.95
N LEU A 253 25.58 12.20 -5.22
CA LEU A 253 25.11 10.84 -5.40
C LEU A 253 25.80 10.17 -6.60
N VAL A 254 26.39 8.99 -6.34
CA VAL A 254 26.94 8.11 -7.37
C VAL A 254 25.88 7.10 -7.78
N ILE A 255 25.60 7.00 -9.07
CA ILE A 255 24.66 6.02 -9.63
C ILE A 255 25.48 5.03 -10.47
N ILE A 256 25.39 3.74 -10.14
CA ILE A 256 26.05 2.64 -10.83
C ILE A 256 25.00 1.72 -11.42
N GLU A 257 25.02 1.53 -12.73
CA GLU A 257 24.16 0.54 -13.41
C GLU A 257 24.89 -0.79 -13.49
N ASN A 258 24.29 -1.85 -12.96
CA ASN A 258 24.85 -3.20 -13.01
C ASN A 258 24.07 -4.02 -14.04
N GLU A 259 24.76 -4.46 -15.10
CA GLU A 259 24.19 -5.25 -16.21
C GLU A 259 24.31 -6.76 -15.98
N PHE A 260 25.11 -7.19 -15.01
CA PHE A 260 25.52 -8.61 -14.83
C PHE A 260 24.60 -9.41 -13.92
N SER A 261 23.65 -8.82 -13.23
CA SER A 261 22.69 -9.52 -12.38
C SER A 261 21.27 -9.00 -12.57
N SER A 262 20.29 -9.89 -12.34
CA SER A 262 18.88 -9.54 -12.41
C SER A 262 18.33 -9.17 -11.03
N ASP A 263 17.37 -8.26 -11.01
CA ASP A 263 16.53 -8.02 -9.84
C ASP A 263 15.52 -9.16 -9.69
N PHE A 264 15.20 -9.52 -8.47
CA PHE A 264 14.09 -10.46 -8.19
C PHE A 264 12.73 -9.90 -8.63
N ASP A 265 12.62 -8.57 -8.73
CA ASP A 265 11.40 -7.87 -9.16
C ASP A 265 11.45 -7.52 -10.65
N ASN A 266 11.07 -8.49 -11.48
CA ASN A 266 11.09 -8.39 -12.94
C ASN A 266 9.91 -7.62 -13.56
N ARG A 267 9.16 -6.84 -12.76
CA ARG A 267 8.03 -6.05 -13.27
C ARG A 267 8.53 -4.85 -14.06
N ASN A 268 7.94 -4.64 -15.23
CA ASN A 268 8.18 -3.47 -16.08
C ASN A 268 6.87 -3.06 -16.75
N TYR A 269 6.32 -1.89 -16.39
CA TYR A 269 5.04 -1.43 -16.90
C TYR A 269 4.83 0.08 -16.77
N ILE A 270 3.93 0.59 -17.61
CA ILE A 270 3.34 1.93 -17.51
C ILE A 270 1.86 1.75 -17.17
N VAL A 271 1.36 2.45 -16.16
CA VAL A 271 -0.02 2.34 -15.69
C VAL A 271 -0.77 3.64 -15.92
N SER A 272 -1.95 3.56 -16.55
CA SER A 272 -2.91 4.66 -16.59
C SER A 272 -3.72 4.70 -15.28
N ASN A 273 -3.91 5.91 -14.76
CA ASN A 273 -4.77 6.19 -13.60
C ASN A 273 -6.02 7.00 -14.02
N ASP A 274 -6.24 7.16 -15.33
CA ASP A 274 -7.27 8.03 -15.91
C ASP A 274 -8.68 7.68 -15.44
N LYS A 275 -8.96 6.39 -15.18
CA LYS A 275 -10.27 5.95 -14.72
C LYS A 275 -10.64 6.60 -13.40
N LEU A 276 -9.80 6.55 -12.38
CA LEU A 276 -10.09 7.17 -11.09
C LEU A 276 -10.11 8.70 -11.19
N GLU A 277 -9.21 9.28 -11.98
CA GLU A 277 -9.14 10.73 -12.24
C GLU A 277 -10.43 11.23 -12.93
N SER A 278 -11.05 10.43 -13.82
CA SER A 278 -12.30 10.78 -14.48
C SER A 278 -13.50 10.92 -13.54
N TYR A 279 -13.44 10.30 -12.36
CA TYR A 279 -14.42 10.49 -11.28
C TYR A 279 -14.16 11.74 -10.43
N GLY A 280 -13.11 12.52 -10.75
CA GLY A 280 -12.75 13.77 -10.06
C GLY A 280 -11.74 13.62 -8.94
N TRP A 281 -11.16 12.42 -8.73
CA TRP A 281 -10.03 12.23 -7.83
C TRP A 281 -8.75 12.87 -8.42
N LYS A 282 -7.92 13.47 -7.56
CA LYS A 282 -6.61 13.99 -7.95
C LYS A 282 -5.61 13.77 -6.82
N PRO A 283 -4.36 13.39 -7.13
CA PRO A 283 -3.30 13.35 -6.13
C PRO A 283 -2.95 14.78 -5.68
N VAL A 284 -2.51 14.90 -4.44
CA VAL A 284 -2.08 16.17 -3.83
C VAL A 284 -0.56 16.25 -3.79
N TYR A 285 0.11 15.12 -3.56
CA TYR A 285 1.56 15.06 -3.36
C TYR A 285 2.27 14.59 -4.63
N THR A 286 3.30 15.33 -5.02
CA THR A 286 4.21 14.93 -6.10
C THR A 286 5.28 13.96 -5.59
N LEU A 287 6.03 13.36 -6.53
CA LEU A 287 7.21 12.55 -6.17
C LEU A 287 8.29 13.40 -5.48
N ASP A 288 8.44 14.67 -5.88
CA ASP A 288 9.38 15.61 -5.28
C ASP A 288 9.02 15.93 -3.82
N ASP A 289 7.73 16.16 -3.53
CA ASP A 289 7.26 16.37 -2.16
C ASP A 289 7.61 15.18 -1.26
N GLY A 290 7.41 13.96 -1.77
CA GLY A 290 7.72 12.76 -0.99
C GLY A 290 9.22 12.50 -0.82
N ILE A 291 10.05 12.82 -1.82
CA ILE A 291 11.52 12.75 -1.66
C ILE A 291 11.97 13.72 -0.58
N GLN A 292 11.48 14.97 -0.59
CA GLN A 292 11.80 15.97 0.41
C GLN A 292 11.33 15.55 1.82
N GLU A 293 10.10 15.03 1.92
CA GLU A 293 9.56 14.49 3.17
C GLU A 293 10.41 13.34 3.73
N LEU A 294 10.86 12.43 2.86
CA LEU A 294 11.74 11.32 3.25
C LEU A 294 13.10 11.81 3.75
N MET A 295 13.68 12.82 3.10
CA MET A 295 14.92 13.45 3.57
C MET A 295 14.80 13.95 5.01
N ASP A 296 13.68 14.59 5.33
CA ASP A 296 13.44 15.10 6.68
C ASP A 296 13.15 13.96 7.68
N ALA A 297 12.37 12.96 7.28
CA ALA A 297 12.08 11.79 8.10
C ALA A 297 13.36 11.01 8.47
N TYR A 298 14.27 10.83 7.52
CA TYR A 298 15.51 10.07 7.77
C TYR A 298 16.48 10.78 8.70
N LYS A 299 16.43 12.09 8.84
CA LYS A 299 17.18 12.81 9.89
C LYS A 299 16.82 12.33 11.31
N MET A 300 15.57 11.88 11.49
CA MET A 300 15.09 11.35 12.77
C MET A 300 15.34 9.84 12.93
N ILE A 301 15.37 9.07 11.83
CA ILE A 301 15.36 7.60 11.86
C ILE A 301 16.77 7.01 11.79
N ILE A 302 17.68 7.59 11.01
CA ILE A 302 19.04 7.06 10.79
C ILE A 302 19.85 6.79 12.09
N PRO A 303 19.70 7.55 13.18
CA PRO A 303 20.38 7.24 14.45
C PRO A 303 19.95 5.92 15.09
N PHE A 304 18.83 5.32 14.65
CA PHE A 304 18.26 4.11 15.23
C PHE A 304 18.56 2.87 14.39
N ASN A 305 18.60 1.70 15.02
CA ASN A 305 18.82 0.42 14.36
C ASN A 305 17.65 0.12 13.40
N ASN A 306 17.94 -0.07 12.10
CA ASN A 306 16.97 -0.21 11.00
C ASN A 306 16.06 -1.43 11.08
N ARG A 307 16.31 -2.41 11.97
CA ARG A 307 15.55 -3.69 12.03
C ARG A 307 14.05 -3.54 12.19
N ASN A 308 13.58 -2.40 12.74
CA ASN A 308 12.16 -2.15 12.96
C ASN A 308 11.45 -1.47 11.78
N PHE A 309 12.17 -1.19 10.68
CA PHE A 309 11.65 -0.41 9.54
C PHE A 309 11.58 -1.22 8.23
N THR A 310 11.75 -2.53 8.31
CA THR A 310 11.58 -3.45 7.17
C THR A 310 10.51 -4.49 7.47
N ASN A 311 10.04 -5.17 6.45
CA ASN A 311 9.16 -6.35 6.57
C ASN A 311 9.93 -7.66 6.35
N LEU A 312 11.26 -7.61 6.42
CA LEU A 312 12.17 -8.74 6.22
C LEU A 312 12.77 -9.18 7.55
#